data_121e77fe859e6b0e2cd3ac10ee65b14b
#
_entry.id   121e77fe859e6b0e2cd3ac10ee65b14b
#
_cell.length_a   1.000
_cell.length_b   1.000
_cell.length_c   1.000
_cell.angle_alpha   90.00
_cell.angle_beta   90.00
_cell.angle_gamma   90.00
#
_symmetry.space_group_name_H-M   'P 1'
#
loop_
_entity.id
_entity.type
_entity.pdbx_description
1 polymer ?
#
loop_
_entity_poly.entity_id
_entity_poly.type
_entity_poly.pdbx_seq_one_letter_code
_entity_poly.pdbx_strand_id
1 'polypeptide(L)'
;MTVNCRCSNPLIPLLFSVILTVVPLQARSQRTVWSLPDYNETVRTWSVAFGNAFARDTYLSASSYDGWALGFENDSWTGYRPYRLFKYGRFHSNLLFSPMKNRLGGGSTMELAGSEHAAFLWPAVKSSMCDLLIGPAILMDLGVLYNQQNSNNPVTLEGYLGTGFCVDNTFRFSLFRYDMALQATLYLPLAGIGFAPDYDQPYWYMYKYSEYGKAIHLIWPFNNIALTHQIALVLPIRGDRLRIGYTFDYTNNSLGGHKRSVGNNMFTLGYTIIFQTKEWGR
;
A
#
# COMPACT_ATOMS: atom_id res chain seq x y z
N MET A 1 30.59 -17.63 -16.77
CA MET A 1 29.30 -17.16 -17.33
C MET A 1 28.69 -16.17 -16.34
N THR A 2 28.94 -14.89 -16.56
CA THR A 2 28.44 -13.79 -15.69
C THR A 2 27.00 -13.50 -16.08
N VAL A 3 26.06 -13.93 -15.29
CA VAL A 3 24.63 -13.61 -15.42
C VAL A 3 24.43 -12.17 -14.94
N ASN A 4 24.29 -11.23 -15.87
CA ASN A 4 23.85 -9.87 -15.58
C ASN A 4 22.40 -9.90 -15.08
N CYS A 5 22.22 -9.93 -13.77
CA CYS A 5 20.95 -9.66 -13.14
C CYS A 5 20.64 -8.17 -13.36
N ARG A 6 19.87 -7.82 -14.38
CA ARG A 6 19.21 -6.51 -14.45
C ARG A 6 18.14 -6.47 -13.38
N CYS A 7 18.53 -6.16 -12.15
CA CYS A 7 17.63 -5.60 -11.17
C CYS A 7 17.13 -4.27 -11.75
N SER A 8 15.87 -4.20 -12.15
CA SER A 8 15.22 -2.91 -12.39
C SER A 8 15.37 -2.09 -11.11
N ASN A 9 16.17 -1.03 -11.20
CA ASN A 9 16.59 -0.23 -10.07
C ASN A 9 15.33 0.40 -9.44
N PRO A 10 14.87 0.00 -8.24
CA PRO A 10 13.63 0.49 -7.65
C PRO A 10 13.70 1.99 -7.31
N LEU A 11 14.90 2.58 -7.38
CA LEU A 11 15.12 4.01 -7.14
C LEU A 11 14.52 4.91 -8.24
N ILE A 12 14.36 4.41 -9.48
CA ILE A 12 13.85 5.22 -10.60
C ILE A 12 12.37 5.59 -10.39
N PRO A 13 11.44 4.67 -10.09
CA PRO A 13 10.06 5.03 -9.78
C PRO A 13 9.95 5.86 -8.48
N LEU A 14 10.82 5.62 -7.49
CA LEU A 14 10.85 6.40 -6.25
C LEU A 14 11.24 7.86 -6.51
N LEU A 15 12.28 8.12 -7.31
CA LEU A 15 12.69 9.47 -7.71
C LEU A 15 11.63 10.19 -8.53
N PHE A 16 10.95 9.50 -9.44
CA PHE A 16 9.83 10.09 -10.21
C PHE A 16 8.65 10.45 -9.31
N SER A 17 8.36 9.64 -8.31
CA SER A 17 7.31 9.87 -7.31
C SER A 17 7.57 11.08 -6.44
N VAL A 18 8.79 11.24 -5.95
CA VAL A 18 9.19 12.38 -5.10
C VAL A 18 9.16 13.69 -5.90
N ILE A 19 9.55 13.67 -7.19
CA ILE A 19 9.51 14.85 -8.06
C ILE A 19 8.07 15.29 -8.33
N LEU A 20 7.14 14.37 -8.58
CA LEU A 20 5.72 14.67 -8.79
C LEU A 20 5.02 15.24 -7.53
N THR A 21 5.52 14.94 -6.34
CA THR A 21 4.96 15.50 -5.10
C THR A 21 5.40 16.95 -4.82
N VAL A 22 6.44 17.46 -5.48
CA VAL A 22 7.08 18.74 -5.12
C VAL A 22 6.90 19.84 -6.19
N VAL A 23 6.48 19.52 -7.43
CA VAL A 23 6.41 20.54 -8.50
C VAL A 23 5.03 21.21 -8.57
N PRO A 24 4.90 22.50 -8.22
CA PRO A 24 3.66 23.26 -8.45
C PRO A 24 3.56 23.65 -9.93
N LEU A 25 2.75 22.95 -10.70
CA LEU A 25 2.34 23.40 -12.03
C LEU A 25 1.27 24.49 -11.91
N GLN A 26 1.47 25.63 -12.56
CA GLN A 26 0.48 26.72 -12.59
C GLN A 26 -0.70 26.33 -13.51
N ALA A 27 -1.80 25.91 -12.93
CA ALA A 27 -3.06 25.63 -13.65
C ALA A 27 -4.22 26.47 -13.11
N ARG A 28 -5.10 26.95 -13.99
CA ARG A 28 -6.37 27.62 -13.62
C ARG A 28 -7.45 26.55 -13.53
N SER A 29 -7.95 26.25 -12.35
CA SER A 29 -9.11 25.38 -12.15
C SER A 29 -10.32 26.17 -11.67
N GLN A 30 -11.49 25.92 -12.24
CA GLN A 30 -12.75 26.57 -11.85
C GLN A 30 -13.80 25.63 -11.23
N ARG A 31 -13.61 24.31 -11.24
CA ARG A 31 -14.50 23.37 -10.52
C ARG A 31 -13.69 22.20 -10.00
N THR A 32 -13.91 21.86 -8.74
CA THR A 32 -13.14 20.82 -8.08
C THR A 32 -13.68 19.42 -8.42
N VAL A 33 -12.97 18.70 -9.29
CA VAL A 33 -13.19 17.27 -9.57
C VAL A 33 -12.95 16.44 -8.32
N TRP A 34 -11.98 16.86 -7.50
CA TRP A 34 -11.69 16.31 -6.20
C TRP A 34 -11.68 17.44 -5.17
N SER A 35 -12.52 17.32 -4.18
CA SER A 35 -12.46 18.10 -2.94
C SER A 35 -12.30 17.15 -1.77
N LEU A 36 -11.54 17.57 -0.78
CA LEU A 36 -11.53 16.90 0.52
C LEU A 36 -12.95 16.84 1.06
N PRO A 37 -13.37 15.73 1.70
CA PRO A 37 -14.71 15.61 2.21
C PRO A 37 -15.01 16.69 3.25
N ASP A 38 -16.19 17.26 3.19
CA ASP A 38 -16.70 18.12 4.22
C ASP A 38 -17.06 17.32 5.47
N TYR A 39 -17.35 18.02 6.57
CA TYR A 39 -17.85 17.36 7.77
C TYR A 39 -19.12 16.55 7.43
N ASN A 40 -19.18 15.29 7.90
CA ASN A 40 -20.22 14.30 7.58
C ASN A 40 -20.24 13.79 6.13
N GLU A 41 -19.22 14.07 5.34
CA GLU A 41 -19.03 13.40 4.06
C GLU A 41 -18.03 12.25 4.16
N THR A 42 -18.31 11.19 3.44
CA THR A 42 -17.38 10.09 3.19
C THR A 42 -17.27 9.87 1.69
N VAL A 43 -16.06 9.98 1.19
CA VAL A 43 -15.72 9.68 -0.21
C VAL A 43 -15.09 8.30 -0.24
N ARG A 44 -15.70 7.37 -0.98
CA ARG A 44 -15.22 5.99 -1.06
C ARG A 44 -14.95 5.57 -2.49
N THR A 45 -13.81 4.98 -2.71
CA THR A 45 -13.38 4.44 -4.01
C THR A 45 -13.18 2.94 -3.89
N TRP A 46 -13.78 2.17 -4.79
CA TRP A 46 -13.46 0.75 -4.99
C TRP A 46 -12.70 0.60 -6.28
N SER A 47 -11.60 -0.13 -6.25
CA SER A 47 -10.75 -0.34 -7.40
C SER A 47 -10.44 -1.82 -7.59
N VAL A 48 -10.36 -2.24 -8.84
CA VAL A 48 -9.70 -3.48 -9.23
C VAL A 48 -8.28 -3.15 -9.63
N ALA A 49 -7.36 -4.03 -9.30
CA ALA A 49 -5.94 -3.85 -9.54
C ALA A 49 -5.38 -5.04 -10.33
N PHE A 50 -4.51 -4.77 -11.29
CA PHE A 50 -3.81 -5.78 -12.08
C PHE A 50 -2.37 -5.36 -12.31
N GLY A 51 -1.42 -6.30 -12.16
CA GLY A 51 -0.01 -5.99 -12.35
C GLY A 51 0.90 -7.18 -12.14
N ASN A 52 2.04 -6.89 -11.53
CA ASN A 52 3.07 -7.85 -11.24
C ASN A 52 3.43 -7.84 -9.76
N ALA A 53 3.73 -9.02 -9.22
CA ALA A 53 4.32 -9.17 -7.89
C ALA A 53 5.62 -9.96 -7.97
N PHE A 54 6.47 -9.77 -6.97
CA PHE A 54 7.67 -10.54 -6.77
C PHE A 54 7.85 -10.88 -5.29
N ALA A 55 8.42 -12.04 -5.03
CA ALA A 55 8.73 -12.49 -3.69
C ALA A 55 10.07 -13.24 -3.64
N ARG A 56 10.81 -12.99 -2.59
CA ARG A 56 11.96 -13.77 -2.16
C ARG A 56 11.88 -13.94 -0.67
N ASP A 57 11.79 -15.17 -0.23
CA ASP A 57 11.74 -15.50 1.20
C ASP A 57 12.71 -16.65 1.47
N THR A 58 13.78 -16.36 2.21
CA THR A 58 14.83 -17.35 2.46
C THR A 58 14.38 -18.46 3.42
N TYR A 59 13.27 -18.29 4.12
CA TYR A 59 12.64 -19.35 4.90
C TYR A 59 12.05 -20.45 3.99
N LEU A 60 11.43 -20.05 2.88
CA LEU A 60 10.84 -20.98 1.91
C LEU A 60 11.85 -21.46 0.86
N SER A 61 12.61 -20.53 0.32
CA SER A 61 13.56 -20.77 -0.77
C SER A 61 14.51 -19.59 -0.93
N ALA A 62 15.77 -19.87 -1.26
CA ALA A 62 16.74 -18.83 -1.62
C ALA A 62 16.43 -18.16 -2.98
N SER A 63 15.54 -18.75 -3.76
CA SER A 63 15.16 -18.28 -5.10
C SER A 63 14.19 -17.09 -5.06
N SER A 64 14.23 -16.29 -6.12
CA SER A 64 13.26 -15.24 -6.37
C SER A 64 12.16 -15.71 -7.30
N TYR A 65 10.95 -15.29 -7.01
CA TYR A 65 9.75 -15.62 -7.79
C TYR A 65 9.12 -14.32 -8.26
N ASP A 66 8.57 -14.32 -9.46
CA ASP A 66 7.80 -13.22 -10.01
C ASP A 66 6.62 -13.73 -10.83
N GLY A 67 5.57 -12.93 -10.91
CA GLY A 67 4.35 -13.31 -11.62
C GLY A 67 3.37 -12.16 -11.75
N TRP A 68 2.24 -12.47 -12.36
CA TRP A 68 1.14 -11.52 -12.42
C TRP A 68 0.41 -11.46 -11.07
N ALA A 69 -0.26 -10.34 -10.83
CA ALA A 69 -1.04 -10.14 -9.61
C ALA A 69 -2.41 -9.55 -9.93
N LEU A 70 -3.39 -9.93 -9.15
CA LEU A 70 -4.73 -9.35 -9.12
C LEU A 70 -4.99 -8.81 -7.72
N GLY A 71 -5.66 -7.67 -7.64
CA GLY A 71 -6.01 -7.06 -6.37
C GLY A 71 -7.36 -6.38 -6.38
N PHE A 72 -7.82 -6.11 -5.18
CA PHE A 72 -8.98 -5.28 -4.91
C PHE A 72 -8.60 -4.26 -3.86
N GLU A 73 -8.86 -2.97 -4.14
CA GLU A 73 -8.56 -1.88 -3.21
C GLU A 73 -9.84 -1.13 -2.83
N ASN A 74 -9.90 -0.70 -1.59
CA ASN A 74 -10.91 0.22 -1.10
C ASN A 74 -10.24 1.41 -0.42
N ASP A 75 -10.52 2.60 -0.89
CA ASP A 75 -10.05 3.87 -0.34
C ASP A 75 -11.24 4.65 0.22
N SER A 76 -11.20 5.05 1.47
CA SER A 76 -12.25 5.82 2.13
C SER A 76 -11.68 7.07 2.78
N TRP A 77 -12.28 8.22 2.47
CA TRP A 77 -11.94 9.50 3.05
C TRP A 77 -13.12 10.05 3.87
N THR A 78 -12.85 10.55 5.06
CA THR A 78 -13.87 11.11 5.95
C THR A 78 -13.41 12.46 6.50
N GLY A 79 -14.28 13.46 6.44
CA GLY A 79 -14.07 14.74 7.09
C GLY A 79 -14.50 14.71 8.55
N TYR A 80 -13.65 15.19 9.46
CA TYR A 80 -13.96 15.29 10.89
C TYR A 80 -14.39 16.71 11.27
N ARG A 81 -15.03 16.83 12.43
CA ARG A 81 -15.42 18.12 13.01
C ARG A 81 -14.22 19.05 13.20
N PRO A 82 -14.39 20.37 13.00
CA PRO A 82 -13.27 21.35 13.03
C PRO A 82 -12.46 21.40 14.34
N TYR A 83 -13.08 21.00 15.46
CA TYR A 83 -12.44 20.99 16.78
C TYR A 83 -11.75 19.68 17.15
N ARG A 84 -11.71 18.69 16.24
CA ARG A 84 -10.91 17.49 16.44
C ARG A 84 -9.45 17.74 16.11
N LEU A 85 -8.57 16.98 16.77
CA LEU A 85 -7.14 17.06 16.57
C LEU A 85 -6.76 16.82 15.10
N PHE A 86 -7.45 15.90 14.42
CA PHE A 86 -7.27 15.62 12.98
C PHE A 86 -8.48 16.11 12.20
N LYS A 87 -8.24 16.62 10.98
CA LYS A 87 -9.30 17.13 10.11
C LYS A 87 -9.85 16.08 9.16
N TYR A 88 -9.01 15.15 8.75
CA TYR A 88 -9.38 14.11 7.80
C TYR A 88 -8.91 12.76 8.28
N GLY A 89 -9.72 11.73 8.00
CA GLY A 89 -9.36 10.33 8.10
C GLY A 89 -9.26 9.74 6.71
N ARG A 90 -8.23 8.95 6.47
CA ARG A 90 -8.13 8.12 5.30
C ARG A 90 -7.98 6.67 5.74
N PHE A 91 -8.75 5.79 5.14
CA PHE A 91 -8.69 4.36 5.35
C PHE A 91 -8.49 3.69 4.00
N HIS A 92 -7.43 2.90 3.88
CA HIS A 92 -7.07 2.17 2.69
C HIS A 92 -6.97 0.68 3.01
N SER A 93 -7.70 -0.14 2.25
CA SER A 93 -7.67 -1.60 2.32
C SER A 93 -7.24 -2.15 0.98
N ASN A 94 -6.38 -3.15 1.01
CA ASN A 94 -5.94 -3.87 -0.18
C ASN A 94 -6.00 -5.38 0.07
N LEU A 95 -6.43 -6.13 -0.93
CA LEU A 95 -6.33 -7.58 -1.01
C LEU A 95 -5.65 -7.94 -2.32
N LEU A 96 -4.62 -8.78 -2.26
CA LEU A 96 -3.80 -9.17 -3.40
C LEU A 96 -3.67 -10.69 -3.47
N PHE A 97 -3.76 -11.22 -4.68
CA PHE A 97 -3.44 -12.61 -5.03
C PHE A 97 -2.44 -12.62 -6.17
N SER A 98 -1.36 -13.40 -6.04
CA SER A 98 -0.32 -13.52 -7.07
C SER A 98 0.26 -14.94 -7.16
N PRO A 99 0.05 -15.64 -8.27
CA PRO A 99 0.82 -16.84 -8.60
C PRO A 99 2.13 -16.43 -9.28
N MET A 100 3.24 -16.87 -8.74
CA MET A 100 4.58 -16.53 -9.17
C MET A 100 5.39 -17.77 -9.56
N LYS A 101 6.34 -17.61 -10.47
CA LYS A 101 7.24 -18.66 -10.92
C LYS A 101 8.69 -18.24 -10.75
N ASN A 102 9.56 -19.21 -10.51
CA ASN A 102 10.99 -18.99 -10.52
C ASN A 102 11.48 -18.85 -11.97
N ARG A 103 12.22 -17.78 -12.28
CA ARG A 103 12.77 -17.52 -13.62
C ARG A 103 13.84 -18.53 -14.04
N LEU A 104 14.54 -19.13 -13.09
CA LEU A 104 15.64 -20.09 -13.38
C LEU A 104 15.15 -21.52 -13.64
N GLY A 105 13.83 -21.72 -13.65
CA GLY A 105 13.20 -23.02 -13.86
C GLY A 105 12.99 -23.81 -12.57
N GLY A 106 11.83 -24.40 -12.44
CA GLY A 106 11.50 -25.32 -11.36
C GLY A 106 11.01 -24.66 -10.08
N GLY A 107 9.77 -24.24 -10.04
CA GLY A 107 9.10 -23.83 -8.82
C GLY A 107 8.07 -22.75 -9.01
N SER A 108 7.02 -22.88 -8.24
CA SER A 108 5.96 -21.88 -8.17
C SER A 108 5.67 -21.54 -6.70
N THR A 109 5.34 -20.29 -6.49
CA THR A 109 4.90 -19.75 -5.20
C THR A 109 3.61 -18.98 -5.44
N MET A 110 2.69 -19.08 -4.51
CA MET A 110 1.48 -18.24 -4.50
C MET A 110 1.54 -17.30 -3.32
N GLU A 111 1.13 -16.05 -3.54
CA GLU A 111 0.97 -15.04 -2.51
C GLU A 111 -0.49 -14.68 -2.35
N LEU A 112 -0.93 -14.62 -1.10
CA LEU A 112 -2.16 -13.94 -0.69
C LEU A 112 -1.77 -12.90 0.35
N ALA A 113 -2.02 -11.64 0.07
CA ALA A 113 -1.67 -10.54 0.97
C ALA A 113 -2.86 -9.61 1.15
N GLY A 114 -2.94 -8.98 2.31
CA GLY A 114 -3.92 -7.95 2.63
C GLY A 114 -3.29 -6.88 3.49
N SER A 115 -3.69 -5.64 3.26
CA SER A 115 -3.26 -4.48 4.05
C SER A 115 -4.43 -3.61 4.46
N GLU A 116 -4.33 -3.03 5.65
CA GLU A 116 -5.28 -2.08 6.21
C GLU A 116 -4.49 -0.89 6.79
N HIS A 117 -4.62 0.27 6.17
CA HIS A 117 -3.91 1.48 6.56
C HIS A 117 -4.91 2.57 6.96
N ALA A 118 -4.84 3.06 8.19
CA ALA A 118 -5.66 4.13 8.70
C ALA A 118 -4.79 5.37 9.00
N ALA A 119 -4.98 6.46 8.27
CA ALA A 119 -4.25 7.70 8.44
C ALA A 119 -5.14 8.82 9.01
N PHE A 120 -4.56 9.62 9.89
CA PHE A 120 -5.18 10.77 10.53
C PHE A 120 -4.43 12.03 10.12
N LEU A 121 -5.05 12.87 9.29
CA LEU A 121 -4.36 13.85 8.48
C LEU A 121 -4.73 15.30 8.84
N TRP A 122 -3.73 16.19 8.72
CA TRP A 122 -3.90 17.64 8.73
C TRP A 122 -3.52 18.23 7.39
N PRO A 123 -4.17 19.30 6.95
CA PRO A 123 -3.72 20.06 5.80
C PRO A 123 -2.47 20.88 6.17
N ALA A 124 -1.32 20.48 5.63
CA ALA A 124 -0.09 21.27 5.69
C ALA A 124 -0.14 22.43 4.68
N VAL A 125 -0.70 22.15 3.49
CA VAL A 125 -1.00 23.17 2.48
C VAL A 125 -2.43 22.93 1.99
N LYS A 126 -3.22 24.01 1.86
CA LYS A 126 -4.55 23.97 1.26
C LYS A 126 -4.72 25.17 0.33
N SER A 127 -4.89 24.87 -0.95
CA SER A 127 -5.12 25.88 -1.98
C SER A 127 -6.14 25.40 -3.01
N SER A 128 -6.54 26.27 -3.94
CA SER A 128 -7.43 25.89 -5.03
C SER A 128 -6.82 24.83 -5.96
N MET A 129 -5.48 24.76 -6.04
CA MET A 129 -4.78 23.87 -6.95
C MET A 129 -4.15 22.67 -6.26
N CYS A 130 -3.73 22.81 -5.01
CA CYS A 130 -2.97 21.78 -4.31
C CYS A 130 -3.41 21.66 -2.86
N ASP A 131 -3.66 20.43 -2.42
CA ASP A 131 -3.81 20.07 -1.01
C ASP A 131 -2.68 19.10 -0.65
N LEU A 132 -1.89 19.46 0.34
CA LEU A 132 -0.90 18.58 0.95
C LEU A 132 -1.35 18.26 2.36
N LEU A 133 -1.58 16.99 2.62
CA LEU A 133 -1.99 16.47 3.91
C LEU A 133 -0.87 15.60 4.48
N ILE A 134 -0.63 15.71 5.76
CA ILE A 134 0.37 14.91 6.49
C ILE A 134 -0.21 14.42 7.80
N GLY A 135 0.23 13.27 8.27
CA GLY A 135 -0.16 12.80 9.60
C GLY A 135 0.29 11.38 9.94
N PRO A 136 0.04 10.97 11.18
CA PRO A 136 0.32 9.62 11.60
C PRO A 136 -0.61 8.62 10.93
N ALA A 137 -0.13 7.38 10.80
CA ALA A 137 -0.90 6.26 10.31
C ALA A 137 -0.72 5.04 11.22
N ILE A 138 -1.77 4.22 11.29
CA ILE A 138 -1.74 2.85 11.80
C ILE A 138 -1.75 1.94 10.58
N LEU A 139 -0.85 0.98 10.55
CA LEU A 139 -0.62 0.11 9.41
C LEU A 139 -0.70 -1.34 9.88
N MET A 140 -1.47 -2.14 9.17
CA MET A 140 -1.56 -3.57 9.38
C MET A 140 -1.42 -4.27 8.03
N ASP A 141 -0.43 -5.15 7.93
CA ASP A 141 -0.18 -5.95 6.74
C ASP A 141 -0.14 -7.43 7.14
N LEU A 142 -0.77 -8.27 6.33
CA LEU A 142 -0.79 -9.72 6.49
C LEU A 142 -0.44 -10.36 5.15
N GLY A 143 0.45 -11.34 5.14
CA GLY A 143 0.86 -12.03 3.94
C GLY A 143 1.06 -13.53 4.17
N VAL A 144 0.68 -14.30 3.18
CA VAL A 144 0.90 -15.75 3.11
C VAL A 144 1.63 -16.06 1.82
N LEU A 145 2.78 -16.72 1.90
CA LEU A 145 3.45 -17.31 0.76
C LEU A 145 3.33 -18.83 0.85
N TYR A 146 2.88 -19.46 -0.23
CA TYR A 146 2.81 -20.91 -0.38
C TYR A 146 3.74 -21.37 -1.49
N ASN A 147 4.79 -22.12 -1.14
CA ASN A 147 5.76 -22.68 -2.09
C ASN A 147 5.47 -24.17 -2.30
N GLN A 148 5.08 -24.54 -3.50
CA GLN A 148 4.70 -25.90 -3.86
C GLN A 148 5.87 -26.92 -3.83
N GLN A 149 7.10 -26.46 -3.86
CA GLN A 149 8.28 -27.33 -3.89
C GLN A 149 8.88 -27.61 -2.52
N ASN A 150 8.58 -26.79 -1.54
CA ASN A 150 9.04 -27.02 -0.18
C ASN A 150 8.09 -28.00 0.53
N SER A 151 8.44 -29.27 0.53
CA SER A 151 7.60 -30.32 1.13
C SER A 151 7.58 -30.29 2.66
N ASN A 152 8.60 -29.70 3.30
CA ASN A 152 8.72 -29.67 4.74
C ASN A 152 8.00 -28.48 5.39
N ASN A 153 8.21 -27.27 4.83
CA ASN A 153 7.57 -26.04 5.27
C ASN A 153 7.05 -25.27 4.04
N PRO A 154 5.90 -25.67 3.47
CA PRO A 154 5.43 -25.07 2.21
C PRO A 154 4.86 -23.66 2.39
N VAL A 155 4.55 -23.23 3.61
CA VAL A 155 3.85 -21.98 3.91
C VAL A 155 4.72 -21.10 4.78
N THR A 156 4.74 -19.79 4.50
CA THR A 156 5.18 -18.77 5.45
C THR A 156 4.07 -17.75 5.66
N LEU A 157 3.85 -17.41 6.92
CA LEU A 157 2.94 -16.35 7.35
C LEU A 157 3.79 -15.17 7.81
N GLU A 158 3.38 -13.99 7.43
CA GLU A 158 3.96 -12.76 7.94
C GLU A 158 2.85 -11.79 8.31
N GLY A 159 3.03 -11.10 9.41
CA GLY A 159 2.13 -10.06 9.87
C GLY A 159 2.92 -8.86 10.36
N TYR A 160 2.40 -7.68 10.11
CA TYR A 160 2.87 -6.41 10.63
C TYR A 160 1.72 -5.64 11.23
N LEU A 161 1.92 -5.10 12.41
CA LEU A 161 1.04 -4.12 13.02
C LEU A 161 1.89 -3.01 13.62
N GLY A 162 1.70 -1.79 13.17
CA GLY A 162 2.54 -0.70 13.62
C GLY A 162 2.01 0.68 13.30
N THR A 163 2.86 1.64 13.54
CA THR A 163 2.62 3.05 13.30
C THR A 163 3.59 3.58 12.25
N GLY A 164 3.16 4.61 11.55
CA GLY A 164 3.95 5.25 10.52
C GLY A 164 3.45 6.65 10.21
N PHE A 165 3.89 7.15 9.08
CA PHE A 165 3.43 8.42 8.52
C PHE A 165 2.70 8.20 7.20
N CYS A 166 1.70 9.06 6.96
CA CYS A 166 1.05 9.21 5.67
C CYS A 166 1.25 10.63 5.17
N VAL A 167 1.63 10.73 3.90
CA VAL A 167 1.66 11.97 3.14
C VAL A 167 0.72 11.80 1.96
N ASP A 168 -0.23 12.70 1.81
CA ASP A 168 -1.15 12.73 0.68
C ASP A 168 -1.09 14.08 -0.01
N ASN A 169 -0.95 14.05 -1.30
CA ASN A 169 -0.92 15.25 -2.14
C ASN A 169 -1.97 15.13 -3.23
N THR A 170 -2.83 16.12 -3.33
CA THR A 170 -3.81 16.24 -4.42
C THR A 170 -3.54 17.51 -5.21
N PHE A 171 -3.26 17.35 -6.48
CA PHE A 171 -3.06 18.44 -7.43
C PHE A 171 -4.22 18.51 -8.42
N ARG A 172 -4.87 19.69 -8.53
CA ARG A 172 -6.04 19.93 -9.41
C ARG A 172 -5.62 20.74 -10.61
N PHE A 173 -6.08 20.32 -11.79
CA PHE A 173 -5.79 20.99 -13.05
C PHE A 173 -6.93 20.76 -14.04
N SER A 174 -6.99 21.60 -15.08
CA SER A 174 -7.94 21.43 -16.18
C SER A 174 -7.20 21.11 -17.46
N LEU A 175 -7.60 20.06 -18.14
CA LEU A 175 -7.07 19.66 -19.44
C LEU A 175 -8.23 19.41 -20.43
N PHE A 176 -8.17 19.98 -21.64
CA PHE A 176 -9.22 19.86 -22.67
C PHE A 176 -10.64 20.15 -22.16
N ARG A 177 -10.82 21.13 -21.27
CA ARG A 177 -12.07 21.53 -20.60
C ARG A 177 -12.59 20.54 -19.53
N TYR A 178 -11.86 19.49 -19.24
CA TYR A 178 -12.18 18.60 -18.12
C TYR A 178 -11.32 18.98 -16.92
N ASP A 179 -11.97 19.14 -15.79
CA ASP A 179 -11.28 19.29 -14.53
C ASP A 179 -10.82 17.91 -14.06
N MET A 180 -9.56 17.81 -13.66
CA MET A 180 -8.90 16.57 -13.24
C MET A 180 -8.16 16.78 -11.94
N ALA A 181 -7.90 15.70 -11.21
CA ALA A 181 -7.01 15.74 -10.06
C ALA A 181 -5.99 14.60 -10.13
N LEU A 182 -4.75 14.90 -9.82
CA LEU A 182 -3.70 13.93 -9.60
C LEU A 182 -3.51 13.76 -8.10
N GLN A 183 -3.71 12.55 -7.60
CA GLN A 183 -3.49 12.19 -6.20
C GLN A 183 -2.21 11.38 -6.08
N ALA A 184 -1.39 11.68 -5.07
CA ALA A 184 -0.22 10.91 -4.73
C ALA A 184 -0.19 10.68 -3.22
N THR A 185 -0.14 9.43 -2.80
CA THR A 185 -0.14 9.03 -1.39
C THR A 185 1.05 8.16 -1.10
N LEU A 186 1.66 8.41 0.03
CA LEU A 186 2.79 7.65 0.53
C LEU A 186 2.53 7.24 1.99
N TYR A 187 2.63 5.94 2.27
CA TYR A 187 2.68 5.41 3.63
C TYR A 187 4.08 4.92 3.94
N LEU A 188 4.61 5.33 5.08
CA LEU A 188 5.94 4.98 5.58
C LEU A 188 5.82 4.37 6.97
N PRO A 189 5.96 3.05 7.12
CA PRO A 189 6.05 2.41 8.42
C PRO A 189 7.27 2.90 9.20
N LEU A 190 7.12 3.12 10.51
CA LEU A 190 8.21 3.56 11.38
C LEU A 190 8.53 2.57 12.48
N ALA A 191 7.52 2.09 13.19
CA ALA A 191 7.72 1.18 14.30
C ALA A 191 6.49 0.30 14.50
N GLY A 192 6.73 -0.93 14.94
CA GLY A 192 5.64 -1.87 15.19
C GLY A 192 6.12 -3.20 15.70
N ILE A 193 5.22 -4.14 15.64
CA ILE A 193 5.46 -5.55 15.90
C ILE A 193 5.20 -6.34 14.63
N GLY A 194 6.03 -7.34 14.37
CA GLY A 194 5.87 -8.27 13.27
C GLY A 194 5.83 -9.70 13.76
N PHE A 195 5.08 -10.52 13.05
CA PHE A 195 5.07 -11.95 13.21
C PHE A 195 5.84 -12.58 12.04
N ALA A 196 6.94 -13.25 12.34
CA ALA A 196 7.71 -14.05 11.39
C ALA A 196 8.37 -15.21 12.17
N PRO A 197 8.18 -16.48 11.78
CA PRO A 197 8.81 -17.59 12.46
C PRO A 197 10.33 -17.53 12.31
N ASP A 198 11.06 -18.01 13.28
CA ASP A 198 12.51 -18.18 13.15
C ASP A 198 12.85 -19.23 12.10
N TYR A 199 14.02 -19.11 11.46
CA TYR A 199 14.43 -19.96 10.33
C TYR A 199 14.38 -21.46 10.65
N ASP A 200 14.66 -21.87 11.88
CA ASP A 200 14.68 -23.25 12.36
C ASP A 200 13.40 -23.69 13.07
N GLN A 201 12.37 -22.84 13.10
CA GLN A 201 11.15 -23.07 13.85
C GLN A 201 9.95 -23.41 12.93
N PRO A 202 9.65 -24.70 12.69
CA PRO A 202 8.46 -25.10 11.94
C PRO A 202 7.16 -24.72 12.65
N TYR A 203 6.12 -24.36 11.91
CA TYR A 203 4.82 -23.96 12.48
C TYR A 203 4.19 -25.01 13.39
N TRP A 204 4.34 -26.31 13.06
CA TRP A 204 3.82 -27.38 13.89
C TRP A 204 4.50 -27.45 15.26
N TYR A 205 5.79 -27.08 15.33
CA TYR A 205 6.55 -27.01 16.57
C TYR A 205 6.05 -25.87 17.47
N MET A 206 5.85 -24.68 16.88
CA MET A 206 5.29 -23.52 17.56
C MET A 206 3.90 -23.86 18.15
N TYR A 207 3.05 -24.52 17.36
CA TYR A 207 1.73 -24.96 17.82
C TYR A 207 1.82 -25.99 18.96
N LYS A 208 2.65 -27.02 18.79
CA LYS A 208 2.79 -28.13 19.78
C LYS A 208 3.34 -27.67 21.13
N TYR A 209 4.28 -26.74 21.12
CA TYR A 209 4.99 -26.29 22.33
C TYR A 209 4.55 -24.90 22.78
N SER A 210 3.60 -24.27 22.11
CA SER A 210 3.09 -22.91 22.40
C SER A 210 4.19 -21.83 22.40
N GLU A 211 5.22 -22.00 21.58
CA GLU A 211 6.38 -21.08 21.48
C GLU A 211 6.16 -19.94 20.48
N TYR A 212 4.99 -19.31 20.52
CA TYR A 212 4.66 -18.20 19.59
C TYR A 212 5.45 -16.92 19.84
N GLY A 213 5.95 -16.74 21.07
CA GLY A 213 6.68 -15.53 21.47
C GLY A 213 7.97 -15.28 20.70
N LYS A 214 8.63 -16.34 20.23
CA LYS A 214 9.86 -16.25 19.43
C LYS A 214 9.61 -15.72 18.03
N ALA A 215 8.40 -15.86 17.50
CA ALA A 215 8.01 -15.36 16.20
C ALA A 215 7.56 -13.89 16.22
N ILE A 216 7.52 -13.26 17.38
CA ILE A 216 7.13 -11.85 17.51
C ILE A 216 8.39 -10.99 17.59
N HIS A 217 8.56 -10.09 16.63
CA HIS A 217 9.72 -9.23 16.52
C HIS A 217 9.32 -7.75 16.60
N LEU A 218 10.19 -6.93 17.21
CA LEU A 218 10.08 -5.48 17.09
C LEU A 218 10.53 -5.06 15.69
N ILE A 219 9.74 -4.20 15.06
CA ILE A 219 9.99 -3.70 13.71
C ILE A 219 10.28 -2.22 13.75
N TRP A 220 11.36 -1.83 13.06
CA TRP A 220 11.80 -0.45 12.86
C TRP A 220 12.52 -0.31 11.51
N PRO A 221 12.85 0.91 11.03
CA PRO A 221 13.41 1.09 9.69
C PRO A 221 14.75 0.40 9.40
N PHE A 222 15.48 -0.03 10.43
CA PHE A 222 16.76 -0.74 10.24
C PHE A 222 16.62 -2.25 10.00
N ASN A 223 15.51 -2.86 10.42
CA ASN A 223 15.24 -4.28 10.18
C ASN A 223 14.05 -4.53 9.23
N ASN A 224 13.31 -3.46 8.89
CA ASN A 224 12.19 -3.51 7.94
C ASN A 224 12.13 -2.20 7.15
N ILE A 225 12.41 -2.27 5.88
CA ILE A 225 12.20 -1.18 4.93
C ILE A 225 10.93 -1.49 4.17
N ALA A 226 9.89 -0.72 4.43
CA ALA A 226 8.61 -0.88 3.74
C ALA A 226 8.06 0.47 3.30
N LEU A 227 7.33 0.47 2.20
CA LEU A 227 6.57 1.63 1.74
C LEU A 227 5.40 1.19 0.87
N THR A 228 4.30 1.91 0.98
CA THR A 228 3.17 1.86 0.04
C THR A 228 3.05 3.21 -0.64
N HIS A 229 3.11 3.23 -1.96
CA HIS A 229 2.96 4.44 -2.76
C HIS A 229 1.85 4.28 -3.79
N GLN A 230 0.95 5.26 -3.85
CA GLN A 230 -0.17 5.30 -4.78
C GLN A 230 -0.13 6.60 -5.56
N ILE A 231 -0.32 6.52 -6.88
CA ILE A 231 -0.58 7.67 -7.74
C ILE A 231 -1.85 7.40 -8.52
N ALA A 232 -2.76 8.37 -8.57
CA ALA A 232 -4.00 8.19 -9.31
C ALA A 232 -4.46 9.50 -9.98
N LEU A 233 -4.95 9.36 -11.19
CA LEU A 233 -5.65 10.39 -11.92
C LEU A 233 -7.15 10.22 -11.69
N VAL A 234 -7.80 11.27 -11.20
CA VAL A 234 -9.23 11.31 -10.96
C VAL A 234 -9.90 12.11 -12.07
N LEU A 235 -10.88 11.48 -12.72
CA LEU A 235 -11.61 12.00 -13.87
C LEU A 235 -13.10 12.11 -13.54
N PRO A 236 -13.80 13.18 -13.97
CA PRO A 236 -15.25 13.28 -13.81
C PRO A 236 -15.97 12.38 -14.81
N ILE A 237 -16.94 11.60 -14.35
CA ILE A 237 -17.82 10.80 -15.19
C ILE A 237 -19.27 10.95 -14.72
N ARG A 238 -20.12 11.63 -15.51
CA ARG A 238 -21.58 11.72 -15.29
C ARG A 238 -22.03 12.05 -13.85
N GLY A 239 -21.27 12.88 -13.14
CA GLY A 239 -21.55 13.25 -11.75
C GLY A 239 -20.76 12.49 -10.70
N ASP A 240 -20.17 11.36 -11.06
CA ASP A 240 -19.26 10.55 -10.25
C ASP A 240 -17.80 10.70 -10.72
N ARG A 241 -16.90 9.88 -10.21
CA ARG A 241 -15.47 9.98 -10.50
C ARG A 241 -14.89 8.62 -10.85
N LEU A 242 -14.14 8.58 -11.94
CA LEU A 242 -13.26 7.45 -12.29
C LEU A 242 -11.87 7.72 -11.75
N ARG A 243 -11.26 6.73 -11.14
CA ARG A 243 -9.88 6.77 -10.67
C ARG A 243 -9.05 5.78 -11.47
N ILE A 244 -8.03 6.27 -12.18
CA ILE A 244 -7.04 5.44 -12.87
C ILE A 244 -5.73 5.63 -12.14
N GLY A 245 -5.16 4.57 -11.60
CA GLY A 245 -4.02 4.69 -10.72
C GLY A 245 -2.95 3.63 -10.91
N TYR A 246 -1.94 3.78 -10.10
CA TYR A 246 -0.83 2.86 -9.96
C TYR A 246 -0.46 2.79 -8.48
N THR A 247 -0.40 1.56 -7.96
CA THR A 247 0.02 1.26 -6.59
C THR A 247 1.34 0.50 -6.64
N PHE A 248 2.28 0.91 -5.82
CA PHE A 248 3.55 0.23 -5.59
C PHE A 248 3.69 -0.06 -4.11
N ASP A 249 3.79 -1.36 -3.77
CA ASP A 249 4.09 -1.82 -2.43
C ASP A 249 5.43 -2.53 -2.41
N TYR A 250 6.20 -2.26 -1.40
CA TYR A 250 7.49 -2.89 -1.19
C TYR A 250 7.77 -3.11 0.27
N THR A 251 8.19 -4.32 0.62
CA THR A 251 8.67 -4.68 1.96
C THR A 251 9.95 -5.50 1.82
N ASN A 252 10.96 -5.10 2.57
CA ASN A 252 12.20 -5.84 2.71
C ASN A 252 12.59 -5.89 4.19
N ASN A 253 12.53 -7.06 4.76
CA ASN A 253 12.82 -7.24 6.18
C ASN A 253 13.85 -8.33 6.43
N SER A 254 14.41 -8.29 7.65
CA SER A 254 15.31 -9.28 8.18
C SER A 254 14.88 -9.62 9.61
N LEU A 255 14.01 -10.60 9.73
CA LEU A 255 13.38 -11.03 10.98
C LEU A 255 13.59 -12.54 11.14
N GLY A 256 13.63 -13.04 12.37
CA GLY A 256 13.73 -14.48 12.65
C GLY A 256 14.91 -15.20 12.00
N GLY A 257 16.03 -14.51 11.76
CA GLY A 257 17.23 -15.10 11.13
C GLY A 257 17.11 -15.31 9.61
N HIS A 258 16.01 -14.90 8.97
CA HIS A 258 15.82 -14.98 7.52
C HIS A 258 15.55 -13.60 6.90
N LYS A 259 15.64 -13.53 5.57
CA LYS A 259 15.39 -12.33 4.79
C LYS A 259 14.19 -12.53 3.89
N ARG A 260 13.27 -11.59 3.93
CA ARG A 260 12.12 -11.55 3.04
C ARG A 260 12.09 -10.24 2.27
N SER A 261 11.85 -10.33 0.98
CA SER A 261 11.63 -9.18 0.10
C SER A 261 10.43 -9.47 -0.78
N VAL A 262 9.37 -8.72 -0.61
CA VAL A 262 8.14 -8.83 -1.40
C VAL A 262 7.77 -7.47 -1.93
N GLY A 263 7.07 -7.45 -3.06
CA GLY A 263 6.54 -6.21 -3.59
C GLY A 263 5.66 -6.45 -4.80
N ASN A 264 4.89 -5.43 -5.11
CA ASN A 264 3.99 -5.45 -6.25
C ASN A 264 3.95 -4.11 -6.96
N ASN A 265 3.55 -4.16 -8.22
CA ASN A 265 3.32 -3.02 -9.09
C ASN A 265 1.97 -3.21 -9.76
N MET A 266 0.98 -2.43 -9.38
CA MET A 266 -0.41 -2.64 -9.77
C MET A 266 -0.98 -1.41 -10.47
N PHE A 267 -1.57 -1.60 -11.66
CA PHE A 267 -2.47 -0.64 -12.26
C PHE A 267 -3.85 -0.80 -11.66
N THR A 268 -4.47 0.32 -11.27
CA THR A 268 -5.76 0.33 -10.61
C THR A 268 -6.80 1.08 -11.43
N LEU A 269 -8.01 0.53 -11.49
CA LEU A 269 -9.17 1.17 -12.07
C LEU A 269 -10.28 1.20 -11.02
N GLY A 270 -10.67 2.40 -10.59
CA GLY A 270 -11.58 2.60 -9.48
C GLY A 270 -12.75 3.51 -9.82
N TYR A 271 -13.83 3.29 -9.09
CA TYR A 271 -15.03 4.12 -9.12
C TYR A 271 -15.27 4.73 -7.75
N THR A 272 -15.48 6.05 -7.73
CA THR A 272 -15.59 6.84 -6.50
C THR A 272 -17.00 7.36 -6.31
N ILE A 273 -17.57 7.10 -5.14
CA ILE A 273 -18.90 7.54 -4.71
C ILE A 273 -18.75 8.44 -3.47
N ILE A 274 -19.59 9.45 -3.39
CA ILE A 274 -19.70 10.34 -2.23
C ILE A 274 -20.94 9.98 -1.44
N PHE A 275 -20.77 9.73 -0.15
CA PHE A 275 -21.86 9.47 0.78
C PHE A 275 -21.98 10.63 1.77
N GLN A 276 -23.19 11.08 2.00
CA GLN A 276 -23.49 11.93 3.15
C GLN A 276 -23.80 11.03 4.34
N THR A 277 -22.95 11.08 5.35
CA THR A 277 -23.18 10.35 6.60
C THR A 277 -24.24 11.10 7.41
N LYS A 278 -25.45 10.56 7.49
CA LYS A 278 -26.47 11.10 8.41
C LYS A 278 -25.93 11.01 9.85
N GLU A 279 -26.03 12.09 10.59
CA GLU A 279 -25.76 12.04 12.05
C GLU A 279 -26.70 10.99 12.68
N TRP A 280 -26.12 9.92 13.22
CA TRP A 280 -26.84 9.02 14.11
C TRP A 280 -27.00 9.73 15.46
N GLY A 281 -28.20 10.20 15.75
CA GLY A 281 -28.68 10.57 17.08
C GLY A 281 -28.29 11.97 17.54
N ARG A 282 -29.21 12.86 17.42
CA ARG A 282 -29.56 13.80 18.50
C ARG A 282 -30.62 13.18 19.37
#